data_0a455fa3eb5ba65f3aa7112a1e096c80
#
_entry.id   0a455fa3eb5ba65f3aa7112a1e096c80
#
_cell.length_a   1.000
_cell.length_b   1.000
_cell.length_c   1.000
_cell.angle_alpha   90.00
_cell.angle_beta   90.00
_cell.angle_gamma   90.00
#
_symmetry.space_group_name_H-M   'P 1'
#
loop_
_entity.id
_entity.type
_entity.pdbx_description
1 polymer ?
#
loop_
_entity_poly.entity_id
_entity_poly.type
_entity_poly.pdbx_seq_one_letter_code
_entity_poly.pdbx_strand_id
1 'polypeptide(L)'
;MANEREWSPDPTSHVYVYLQVVHHIAEQIRTGRLPVGARLAAERDLADQYGVAVNTIRRAVRELRDQGLVITVPIKGTFVQAEQSADDSAEEGEPNA
;
A
#
# COMPACT_ATOMS: atom_id res chain seq x y z
N MET A 1 18.25 10.47 2.50
CA MET A 1 17.31 9.46 2.57
C MET A 1 16.00 9.88 1.98
N ALA A 2 15.53 9.11 1.07
CA ALA A 2 14.30 9.44 0.40
C ALA A 2 13.12 9.18 1.31
N ASN A 3 12.09 9.99 1.17
CA ASN A 3 10.89 9.76 1.91
C ASN A 3 9.76 10.13 1.00
N GLU A 4 8.55 10.02 1.50
CA GLU A 4 7.39 10.24 0.65
C GLU A 4 7.38 11.62 0.04
N ARG A 5 7.92 12.58 0.75
CA ARG A 5 7.88 13.93 0.22
C ARG A 5 8.76 14.10 -0.98
N GLU A 6 9.78 13.26 -1.11
CA GLU A 6 10.67 13.36 -2.23
C GLU A 6 10.23 12.53 -3.40
N TRP A 7 9.22 11.72 -3.21
CA TRP A 7 8.70 10.89 -4.29
C TRP A 7 7.82 11.73 -5.20
N SER A 8 7.92 11.50 -6.47
CA SER A 8 6.99 12.12 -7.39
C SER A 8 6.78 11.16 -8.55
N PRO A 9 5.65 11.26 -9.21
CA PRO A 9 5.39 10.37 -10.33
C PRO A 9 6.30 10.69 -11.50
N ASP A 10 6.63 9.66 -12.25
CA ASP A 10 7.45 9.81 -13.43
C ASP A 10 6.52 9.90 -14.65
N PRO A 11 6.32 11.09 -15.19
CA PRO A 11 5.37 11.23 -16.29
C PRO A 11 5.87 10.63 -17.59
N THR A 12 7.15 10.28 -17.66
CA THR A 12 7.68 9.69 -18.87
C THR A 12 7.61 8.17 -18.85
N SER A 13 7.20 7.60 -17.71
CA SER A 13 7.10 6.15 -17.59
C SER A 13 5.82 5.66 -18.26
N HIS A 14 5.87 4.46 -18.81
CA HIS A 14 4.65 3.85 -19.33
C HIS A 14 3.82 3.23 -18.21
N VAL A 15 4.32 3.26 -16.99
CA VAL A 15 3.60 2.69 -15.87
C VAL A 15 2.60 3.73 -15.35
N TYR A 16 1.36 3.33 -15.20
CA TYR A 16 0.34 4.22 -14.68
C TYR A 16 0.76 4.78 -13.33
N VAL A 17 0.40 6.03 -13.08
CA VAL A 17 0.81 6.70 -11.86
C VAL A 17 0.35 5.93 -10.62
N TYR A 18 -0.87 5.39 -10.62
CA TYR A 18 -1.33 4.69 -9.45
C TYR A 18 -0.48 3.44 -9.17
N LEU A 19 0.04 2.81 -10.20
CA LEU A 19 0.92 1.67 -9.99
C LEU A 19 2.29 2.10 -9.50
N GLN A 20 2.73 3.28 -9.89
CA GLN A 20 3.96 3.81 -9.33
C GLN A 20 3.82 4.03 -7.83
N VAL A 21 2.65 4.51 -7.41
CA VAL A 21 2.38 4.67 -5.98
C VAL A 21 2.36 3.30 -5.30
N VAL A 22 1.70 2.32 -5.92
CA VAL A 22 1.63 0.97 -5.37
C VAL A 22 3.04 0.43 -5.17
N HIS A 23 3.90 0.58 -6.18
CA HIS A 23 5.25 0.05 -6.08
C HIS A 23 6.02 0.70 -4.95
N HIS A 24 5.85 1.99 -4.76
CA HIS A 24 6.55 2.69 -3.71
C HIS A 24 6.09 2.23 -2.33
N ILE A 25 4.78 2.12 -2.14
CA ILE A 25 4.25 1.69 -0.85
C ILE A 25 4.62 0.23 -0.59
N ALA A 26 4.51 -0.62 -1.61
CA ALA A 26 4.85 -2.02 -1.46
C ALA A 26 6.31 -2.18 -1.05
N GLU A 27 7.17 -1.36 -1.63
CA GLU A 27 8.58 -1.41 -1.27
C GLU A 27 8.79 -1.01 0.18
N GLN A 28 8.06 -0.02 0.66
CA GLN A 28 8.18 0.39 2.04
C GLN A 28 7.70 -0.70 2.99
N ILE A 29 6.68 -1.44 2.58
CA ILE A 29 6.21 -2.56 3.39
C ILE A 29 7.27 -3.66 3.36
N ARG A 30 7.81 -3.96 2.19
CA ARG A 30 8.76 -5.04 2.06
C ARG A 30 10.04 -4.78 2.86
N THR A 31 10.47 -3.54 2.92
CA THR A 31 11.70 -3.20 3.62
C THR A 31 11.49 -2.91 5.10
N GLY A 32 10.24 -2.95 5.56
CA GLY A 32 9.97 -2.71 6.97
C GLY A 32 9.81 -1.26 7.35
N ARG A 33 9.90 -0.34 6.41
CA ARG A 33 9.65 1.06 6.73
C ARG A 33 8.21 1.27 7.14
N LEU A 34 7.31 0.52 6.52
CA LEU A 34 5.93 0.45 6.95
C LEU A 34 5.75 -0.94 7.54
N PRO A 35 5.88 -1.06 8.86
CA PRO A 35 5.82 -2.39 9.46
C PRO A 35 4.40 -2.94 9.50
N VAL A 36 4.31 -4.24 9.67
CA VAL A 36 3.02 -4.90 9.81
C VAL A 36 2.27 -4.26 10.96
N GLY A 37 0.99 -3.97 10.72
CA GLY A 37 0.15 -3.31 11.71
C GLY A 37 0.17 -1.81 11.64
N ALA A 38 1.08 -1.23 10.84
CA ALA A 38 1.12 0.21 10.71
C ALA A 38 -0.13 0.69 9.97
N ARG A 39 -0.63 1.84 10.36
CA ARG A 39 -1.78 2.42 9.72
C ARG A 39 -1.31 3.37 8.63
N LEU A 40 -1.90 3.25 7.45
CA LEU A 40 -1.61 4.18 6.39
C LEU A 40 -2.25 5.52 6.70
N ALA A 41 -1.63 6.58 6.23
CA ALA A 41 -2.23 7.90 6.34
C ALA A 41 -3.56 7.92 5.58
N ALA A 42 -4.41 8.86 5.93
CA ALA A 42 -5.68 9.01 5.24
C ALA A 42 -5.44 9.28 3.75
N GLU A 43 -6.41 8.92 2.94
CA GLU A 43 -6.26 9.05 1.49
C GLU A 43 -5.88 10.45 1.07
N ARG A 44 -6.49 11.45 1.68
CA ARG A 44 -6.18 12.82 1.33
C ARG A 44 -4.75 13.17 1.68
N ASP A 45 -4.30 12.71 2.84
CA ASP A 45 -2.92 12.98 3.25
C ASP A 45 -1.94 12.25 2.35
N LEU A 46 -2.26 11.03 1.96
CA LEU A 46 -1.41 10.31 1.03
C LEU A 46 -1.36 11.03 -0.32
N ALA A 47 -2.50 11.54 -0.77
CA ALA A 47 -2.51 12.27 -2.03
C ALA A 47 -1.59 13.47 -1.96
N ASP A 48 -1.61 14.17 -0.83
CA ASP A 48 -0.73 15.31 -0.65
C ASP A 48 0.73 14.88 -0.62
N GLN A 49 1.02 13.80 0.10
CA GLN A 49 2.39 13.34 0.23
C GLN A 49 2.95 12.88 -1.11
N TYR A 50 2.12 12.27 -1.93
CA TYR A 50 2.57 11.74 -3.19
C TYR A 50 2.40 12.71 -4.35
N GLY A 51 1.72 13.83 -4.10
CA GLY A 51 1.51 14.81 -5.15
C GLY A 51 0.59 14.33 -6.24
N VAL A 52 -0.42 13.54 -5.90
CA VAL A 52 -1.33 12.97 -6.88
C VAL A 52 -2.76 13.20 -6.43
N ALA A 53 -3.70 12.91 -7.31
CA ALA A 53 -5.11 13.06 -6.99
C ALA A 53 -5.55 12.00 -5.99
N VAL A 54 -6.58 12.32 -5.22
CA VAL A 54 -7.11 11.38 -4.25
C VAL A 54 -7.58 10.10 -4.93
N ASN A 55 -8.20 10.21 -6.10
CA ASN A 55 -8.65 9.02 -6.81
C ASN A 55 -7.50 8.11 -7.20
N THR A 56 -6.34 8.69 -7.48
CA THR A 56 -5.15 7.89 -7.78
C THR A 56 -4.75 7.09 -6.54
N ILE A 57 -4.81 7.72 -5.38
CA ILE A 57 -4.51 7.02 -4.14
C ILE A 57 -5.53 5.92 -3.88
N ARG A 58 -6.81 6.19 -4.14
CA ARG A 58 -7.82 5.15 -3.94
C ARG A 58 -7.58 3.94 -4.80
N ARG A 59 -7.18 4.16 -6.05
CA ARG A 59 -6.86 3.04 -6.92
C ARG A 59 -5.64 2.30 -6.41
N ALA A 60 -4.63 3.03 -5.95
CA ALA A 60 -3.42 2.40 -5.44
C ALA A 60 -3.73 1.55 -4.21
N VAL A 61 -4.52 2.08 -3.29
CA VAL A 61 -4.87 1.34 -2.08
C VAL A 61 -5.68 0.10 -2.42
N ARG A 62 -6.60 0.22 -3.40
CA ARG A 62 -7.36 -0.94 -3.83
C ARG A 62 -6.44 -2.03 -4.37
N GLU A 63 -5.45 -1.63 -5.14
CA GLU A 63 -4.52 -2.60 -5.68
C GLU A 63 -3.69 -3.24 -4.56
N LEU A 64 -3.28 -2.45 -3.58
CA LEU A 64 -2.54 -3.00 -2.44
C LEU A 64 -3.40 -3.99 -1.66
N ARG A 65 -4.69 -3.70 -1.50
CA ARG A 65 -5.59 -4.65 -0.86
C ARG A 65 -5.72 -5.92 -1.67
N ASP A 66 -5.84 -5.77 -2.98
CA ASP A 66 -5.97 -6.95 -3.84
C ASP A 66 -4.73 -7.82 -3.77
N GLN A 67 -3.58 -7.22 -3.56
CA GLN A 67 -2.34 -7.96 -3.42
C GLN A 67 -2.14 -8.50 -2.02
N GLY A 68 -3.03 -8.17 -1.09
CA GLY A 68 -2.93 -8.68 0.27
C GLY A 68 -1.94 -7.94 1.14
N LEU A 69 -1.47 -6.78 0.70
CA LEU A 69 -0.48 -6.06 1.47
C LEU A 69 -1.08 -5.16 2.54
N VAL A 70 -2.33 -4.77 2.37
CA VAL A 70 -3.01 -3.95 3.36
C VAL A 70 -4.44 -4.43 3.49
N ILE A 71 -5.07 -4.06 4.59
CA ILE A 71 -6.46 -4.38 4.85
C ILE A 71 -7.14 -3.12 5.35
N THR A 72 -8.37 -2.90 4.91
CA THR A 72 -9.15 -1.77 5.38
C THR A 72 -10.14 -2.27 6.42
N VAL A 73 -10.06 -1.66 7.59
CA VAL A 73 -10.98 -1.96 8.67
C VAL A 73 -11.93 -0.78 8.79
N PRO A 74 -13.24 -1.00 8.61
CA PRO A 74 -14.18 0.11 8.60
C PRO A 74 -14.03 1.00 9.82
N ILE A 75 -14.07 2.29 9.59
CA ILE A 75 -13.98 3.31 10.63
C ILE A 75 -12.57 3.44 11.18
N LYS A 76 -11.82 2.36 11.27
CA LYS A 76 -10.51 2.40 11.87
C LYS A 76 -9.41 2.79 10.90
N GLY A 77 -9.51 2.40 9.64
CA GLY A 77 -8.51 2.78 8.64
C GLY A 77 -7.93 1.62 7.88
N THR A 78 -6.85 1.88 7.18
CA THR A 78 -6.18 0.87 6.38
C THR A 78 -4.84 0.56 7.02
N PHE A 79 -4.57 -0.71 7.19
CA PHE A 79 -3.41 -1.16 7.94
C PHE A 79 -2.58 -2.14 7.12
N VAL A 80 -1.28 -2.14 7.37
CA VAL A 80 -0.37 -3.05 6.70
C VAL A 80 -0.58 -4.46 7.25
N GLN A 81 -0.75 -5.43 6.36
CA GLN A 81 -0.82 -6.82 6.74
C GLN A 81 0.53 -7.46 6.56
N ALA A 82 0.72 -8.60 7.22
CA ALA A 82 1.93 -9.37 7.01
C ALA A 82 1.91 -9.87 5.59
N GLU A 83 2.90 -9.48 4.83
CA GLU A 83 2.90 -9.80 3.44
C GLU A 83 2.93 -11.29 3.20
N GLN A 84 3.80 -11.97 3.90
CA GLN A 84 3.91 -13.37 3.68
C GLN A 84 2.76 -14.10 4.27
N SER A 85 1.88 -13.41 4.93
CA SER A 85 0.70 -14.11 5.43
C SER A 85 -0.08 -14.67 4.28
N ALA A 86 0.05 -14.13 3.12
CA ALA A 86 -0.62 -14.72 2.00
C ALA A 86 -0.11 -16.12 1.78
N ASP A 87 1.18 -16.29 1.84
CA ASP A 87 1.73 -17.62 1.68
C ASP A 87 1.41 -18.48 2.83
N ASP A 88 1.62 -17.97 4.00
CA ASP A 88 1.39 -18.77 5.16
C ASP A 88 -0.03 -19.13 5.29
N SER A 89 -0.90 -18.20 5.04
CA SER A 89 -2.28 -18.52 5.22
C SER A 89 -2.72 -19.53 4.20
N ALA A 90 -2.02 -19.60 3.13
CA ALA A 90 -2.40 -20.58 2.15
C ALA A 90 -2.35 -21.93 2.77
N GLU A 91 -1.41 -22.18 3.62
CA GLU A 91 -1.35 -23.44 4.15
C GLU A 91 -2.09 -23.58 5.37
N GLU A 92 -2.14 -22.58 6.18
CA GLU A 92 -2.85 -22.79 7.36
C GLU A 92 -4.23 -22.52 7.18
N GLY A 93 -4.45 -21.86 6.18
CA GLY A 93 -5.79 -21.64 6.00
C GLY A 93 -6.50 -22.89 6.10
N GLU A 94 -5.92 -23.26 6.41
CA GLU A 94 -6.49 -23.87 6.61
C GLU A 94 -6.80 -24.36 7.47
N PRO A 95 -6.77 -24.36 7.86
CA PRO A 95 -7.16 -24.85 8.78
C PRO A 95 -8.39 -24.76 9.13
N ASN A 96 -8.27 -24.59 8.79
CA ASN A 96 -9.05 -24.48 8.96
C ASN A 96 -9.66 -24.94 8.94
N ALA A 97 -9.34 -25.41 8.75
CA ALA A 97 -9.69 -25.73 8.67
C ALA A 97 -10.15 -25.75 8.86
#